data_4139e4ddce934d46503beb164e286f9d
#
_entry.id   4139e4ddce934d46503beb164e286f9d
#
_cell.length_a   1.000
_cell.length_b   1.000
_cell.length_c   1.000
_cell.angle_alpha   90.00
_cell.angle_beta   90.00
_cell.angle_gamma   90.00
#
_symmetry.space_group_name_H-M   'P 1'
#
loop_
_entity.id
_entity.type
_entity.pdbx_description
1 polymer ?
#
loop_
_entity_poly.entity_id
_entity_poly.type
_entity_poly.pdbx_seq_one_letter_code
_entity_poly.pdbx_strand_id
1 'polypeptide(L)'
;FALARRNRLTLPFASVEALDSGGPRSMAAGLDYFVLELLLLGLVFIPLEAVFALREQRVFRPGWQTDLKHFFVSHVGVQLLSFAAMIPAQALFAWAVRLDFQRAVAAQPLWLQCIQMLLLIDLATYWVHRAFHAWPWAWRFHAIHHSSPAMDWLAGSRMHPVDVIITRAAAFVPV
;
A
#
# COMPACT_ATOMS: atom_id res chain seq x y z
N PHE A 1 25.82 -49.93 13.90
CA PHE A 1 25.62 -48.73 14.74
C PHE A 1 26.09 -47.52 13.94
N ALA A 2 25.18 -46.80 13.30
CA ALA A 2 25.43 -45.51 12.66
C ALA A 2 24.30 -44.56 13.10
N LEU A 3 24.66 -43.59 13.91
CA LEU A 3 23.82 -42.56 14.45
C LEU A 3 23.41 -41.57 13.34
N ALA A 4 22.11 -41.48 13.05
CA ALA A 4 21.51 -40.48 12.20
C ALA A 4 21.69 -39.09 12.82
N ARG A 5 22.51 -38.24 12.23
CA ARG A 5 22.55 -36.79 12.52
C ARG A 5 21.28 -36.15 12.05
N ARG A 6 20.40 -35.74 12.95
CA ARG A 6 19.31 -34.79 12.67
C ARG A 6 19.92 -33.44 12.33
N ASN A 7 19.90 -33.09 11.06
CA ASN A 7 20.13 -31.71 10.60
C ASN A 7 18.93 -30.89 11.07
N ARG A 8 19.07 -30.14 12.15
CA ARG A 8 18.17 -29.01 12.44
C ARG A 8 18.50 -27.93 11.45
N LEU A 9 17.61 -27.73 10.50
CA LEU A 9 17.58 -26.49 9.71
C LEU A 9 17.23 -25.36 10.68
N THR A 10 18.25 -24.76 11.26
CA THR A 10 18.13 -23.45 11.90
C THR A 10 17.96 -22.44 10.75
N LEU A 11 16.72 -22.03 10.54
CA LEU A 11 16.47 -20.83 9.76
C LEU A 11 17.28 -19.70 10.40
N PRO A 12 18.00 -18.88 9.63
CA PRO A 12 18.63 -17.70 10.18
C PRO A 12 17.53 -16.68 10.52
N PHE A 13 16.95 -16.79 11.71
CA PHE A 13 16.37 -15.66 12.37
C PHE A 13 17.54 -14.72 12.70
N ALA A 14 17.99 -14.00 11.67
CA ALA A 14 18.90 -12.90 11.86
C ALA A 14 18.19 -11.89 12.77
N SER A 15 18.61 -11.95 14.03
CA SER A 15 18.56 -10.90 15.03
C SER A 15 17.45 -9.86 14.86
N VAL A 16 16.33 -10.10 15.53
CA VAL A 16 15.31 -9.09 15.88
C VAL A 16 15.93 -7.93 16.70
N GLU A 17 17.16 -8.05 17.16
CA GLU A 17 17.91 -7.02 17.91
C GLU A 17 18.31 -5.79 17.08
N ALA A 18 18.18 -5.83 15.74
CA ALA A 18 18.43 -4.66 14.91
C ALA A 18 17.24 -3.68 14.79
N LEU A 19 16.09 -4.02 15.39
CA LEU A 19 14.88 -3.18 15.34
C LEU A 19 14.75 -2.22 16.52
N ASP A 20 15.70 -2.23 17.48
CA ASP A 20 15.62 -1.41 18.70
C ASP A 20 16.49 -0.16 18.63
N SER A 21 16.37 0.64 17.59
CA SER A 21 16.85 2.03 17.59
C SER A 21 15.80 3.01 17.02
N GLY A 22 14.53 2.76 17.30
CA GLY A 22 13.41 3.65 16.98
C GLY A 22 13.41 4.95 17.80
N GLY A 23 14.56 5.63 17.85
CA GLY A 23 14.67 6.95 18.43
C GLY A 23 14.11 8.04 17.51
N PRO A 24 14.01 9.29 17.98
CA PRO A 24 13.44 10.42 17.22
C PRO A 24 14.05 10.65 15.83
N ARG A 25 15.23 10.11 15.56
CA ARG A 25 15.87 10.12 14.22
C ARG A 25 15.18 9.24 13.19
N SER A 26 14.54 8.13 13.58
CA SER A 26 13.83 7.25 12.65
C SER A 26 12.48 7.83 12.20
N MET A 27 11.79 8.54 13.10
CA MET A 27 10.54 9.24 12.74
C MET A 27 10.82 10.46 11.83
N ALA A 28 11.88 11.22 12.11
CA ALA A 28 12.29 12.34 11.26
C ALA A 28 12.69 11.84 9.86
N ALA A 29 13.50 10.79 9.77
CA ALA A 29 13.86 10.17 8.49
C ALA A 29 12.62 9.68 7.71
N GLY A 30 11.63 9.11 8.40
CA GLY A 30 10.36 8.71 7.76
C GLY A 30 9.59 9.89 7.17
N LEU A 31 9.52 11.00 7.90
CA LEU A 31 8.86 12.21 7.42
C LEU A 31 9.58 12.82 6.20
N ASP A 32 10.92 12.82 6.22
CA ASP A 32 11.73 13.29 5.10
C ASP A 32 11.46 12.49 3.81
N TYR A 33 11.26 11.18 3.89
CA TYR A 33 10.86 10.36 2.74
C TYR A 33 9.51 10.75 2.17
N PHE A 34 8.50 11.01 3.01
CA PHE A 34 7.17 11.42 2.53
C PHE A 34 7.18 12.81 1.92
N VAL A 35 7.99 13.73 2.47
CA VAL A 35 8.19 15.06 1.86
C VAL A 35 8.88 14.92 0.50
N LEU A 36 9.93 14.11 0.43
CA LEU A 36 10.64 13.85 -0.82
C LEU A 36 9.70 13.21 -1.86
N GLU A 37 8.91 12.21 -1.48
CA GLU A 37 7.90 11.57 -2.34
C GLU A 37 6.91 12.61 -2.87
N LEU A 38 6.36 13.46 -2.01
CA LEU A 38 5.44 14.53 -2.40
C LEU A 38 6.08 15.49 -3.41
N LEU A 39 7.34 15.88 -3.17
CA LEU A 39 8.07 16.78 -4.07
C LEU A 39 8.35 16.13 -5.43
N LEU A 40 8.76 14.85 -5.44
CA LEU A 40 9.01 14.11 -6.67
C LEU A 40 7.72 13.90 -7.49
N LEU A 41 6.63 13.53 -6.82
CA LEU A 41 5.32 13.41 -7.48
C LEU A 41 4.86 14.76 -8.04
N GLY A 42 4.98 15.84 -7.26
CA GLY A 42 4.66 17.18 -7.73
C GLY A 42 5.53 17.62 -8.91
N LEU A 43 6.83 17.34 -8.87
CA LEU A 43 7.76 17.66 -9.97
C LEU A 43 7.37 16.97 -11.29
N VAL A 44 6.84 15.76 -11.21
CA VAL A 44 6.42 14.99 -12.39
C VAL A 44 5.00 15.36 -12.83
N PHE A 45 4.04 15.32 -11.90
CA PHE A 45 2.63 15.40 -12.26
C PHE A 45 2.14 16.83 -12.53
N ILE A 46 2.67 17.85 -11.83
CA ILE A 46 2.27 19.25 -12.07
C ILE A 46 2.53 19.66 -13.54
N PRO A 47 3.74 19.47 -14.12
CA PRO A 47 3.94 19.80 -15.53
C PRO A 47 3.17 18.90 -16.49
N LEU A 48 3.01 17.61 -16.18
CA LEU A 48 2.21 16.71 -17.00
C LEU A 48 0.75 17.15 -17.07
N GLU A 49 0.16 17.48 -15.94
CA GLU A 49 -1.21 17.99 -15.87
C GLU A 49 -1.35 19.36 -16.53
N ALA A 50 -0.34 20.21 -16.48
CA ALA A 50 -0.36 21.50 -17.18
C ALA A 50 -0.36 21.34 -18.72
N VAL A 51 0.37 20.34 -19.23
CA VAL A 51 0.49 20.09 -20.69
C VAL A 51 -0.69 19.26 -21.22
N PHE A 52 -1.17 18.26 -20.46
CA PHE A 52 -2.17 17.29 -20.90
C PHE A 52 -3.51 17.44 -20.18
N ALA A 53 -3.77 18.58 -19.54
CA ALA A 53 -4.99 18.80 -18.79
C ALA A 53 -6.22 18.72 -19.71
N LEU A 54 -7.16 17.84 -19.34
CA LEU A 54 -8.48 17.82 -19.96
C LEU A 54 -9.30 19.07 -19.60
N ARG A 55 -9.01 19.66 -18.46
CA ARG A 55 -9.59 20.92 -17.96
C ARG A 55 -8.49 21.75 -17.30
N GLU A 56 -8.40 23.02 -17.67
CA GLU A 56 -7.46 23.94 -17.03
C GLU A 56 -7.77 24.10 -15.55
N GLN A 57 -6.78 23.85 -14.72
CA GLN A 57 -6.86 23.95 -13.26
C GLN A 57 -5.66 24.71 -12.71
N ARG A 58 -5.89 25.42 -11.61
CA ARG A 58 -4.79 26.01 -10.85
C ARG A 58 -4.09 24.93 -10.03
N VAL A 59 -2.76 24.98 -9.93
CA VAL A 59 -1.97 24.08 -9.09
C VAL A 59 -2.47 24.12 -7.63
N PHE A 60 -2.77 25.33 -7.11
CA PHE A 60 -3.38 25.51 -5.79
C PHE A 60 -4.88 25.78 -5.94
N ARG A 61 -5.62 24.77 -6.38
CA ARG A 61 -7.06 24.81 -6.50
C ARG A 61 -7.78 24.77 -5.14
N PRO A 62 -9.08 25.13 -5.06
CA PRO A 62 -9.85 24.94 -3.84
C PRO A 62 -9.78 23.49 -3.34
N GLY A 63 -9.45 23.31 -2.06
CA GLY A 63 -9.35 21.98 -1.42
C GLY A 63 -7.98 21.31 -1.48
N TRP A 64 -6.97 21.87 -2.15
CA TRP A 64 -5.61 21.29 -2.20
C TRP A 64 -5.00 21.05 -0.80
N GLN A 65 -5.28 21.93 0.18
CA GLN A 65 -4.81 21.76 1.56
C GLN A 65 -5.44 20.54 2.24
N THR A 66 -6.70 20.24 1.91
CA THR A 66 -7.38 19.04 2.42
C THR A 66 -6.72 17.80 1.83
N ASP A 67 -6.42 17.80 0.53
CA ASP A 67 -5.77 16.69 -0.13
C ASP A 67 -4.34 16.48 0.38
N LEU A 68 -3.61 17.56 0.64
CA LEU A 68 -2.28 17.49 1.27
C LEU A 68 -2.34 16.88 2.67
N LYS A 69 -3.33 17.23 3.49
CA LYS A 69 -3.54 16.58 4.80
C LYS A 69 -3.83 15.10 4.64
N HIS A 70 -4.69 14.74 3.69
CA HIS A 70 -4.98 13.32 3.41
C HIS A 70 -3.75 12.57 2.89
N PHE A 71 -2.89 13.20 2.08
CA PHE A 71 -1.62 12.61 1.66
C PHE A 71 -0.79 12.17 2.89
N PHE A 72 -0.55 13.05 3.83
CA PHE A 72 0.22 12.73 5.03
C PHE A 72 -0.51 11.72 5.94
N VAL A 73 -1.80 11.87 6.17
CA VAL A 73 -2.59 10.92 6.98
C VAL A 73 -2.58 9.53 6.36
N SER A 74 -2.74 9.44 5.05
CA SER A 74 -2.74 8.16 4.34
C SER A 74 -1.36 7.50 4.35
N HIS A 75 -0.27 8.25 4.17
CA HIS A 75 1.08 7.68 4.13
C HIS A 75 1.61 7.34 5.54
N VAL A 76 1.45 8.21 6.51
CA VAL A 76 1.96 7.97 7.86
C VAL A 76 1.02 7.07 8.67
N GLY A 77 -0.26 7.43 8.75
CA GLY A 77 -1.23 6.72 9.60
C GLY A 77 -1.56 5.33 9.07
N VAL A 78 -1.73 5.21 7.76
CA VAL A 78 -2.10 3.94 7.14
C VAL A 78 -0.93 2.96 7.12
N GLN A 79 0.31 3.42 7.01
CA GLN A 79 1.46 2.53 7.06
C GLN A 79 1.53 1.81 8.41
N LEU A 80 1.38 2.54 9.51
CA LEU A 80 1.33 1.97 10.87
C LEU A 80 0.15 1.00 11.04
N LEU A 81 -1.05 1.40 10.61
CA LEU A 81 -2.26 0.56 10.69
C LEU A 81 -2.20 -0.65 9.76
N SER A 82 -1.57 -0.54 8.59
CA SER A 82 -1.39 -1.66 7.67
C SER A 82 -0.48 -2.73 8.26
N PHE A 83 0.63 -2.36 8.91
CA PHE A 83 1.46 -3.31 9.63
C PHE A 83 0.68 -4.03 10.74
N ALA A 84 -0.09 -3.29 11.53
CA ALA A 84 -0.93 -3.87 12.59
C ALA A 84 -2.02 -4.81 12.04
N ALA A 85 -2.58 -4.51 10.87
CA ALA A 85 -3.60 -5.33 10.21
C ALA A 85 -3.00 -6.56 9.48
N MET A 86 -1.77 -6.47 8.97
CA MET A 86 -1.13 -7.58 8.27
C MET A 86 -0.79 -8.76 9.19
N ILE A 87 -0.43 -8.51 10.46
CA ILE A 87 -0.10 -9.57 11.41
C ILE A 87 -1.27 -10.55 11.61
N PRO A 88 -2.49 -10.11 12.01
CA PRO A 88 -3.63 -11.00 12.15
C PRO A 88 -4.10 -11.57 10.79
N ALA A 89 -3.97 -10.82 9.70
CA ALA A 89 -4.32 -11.31 8.37
C ALA A 89 -3.42 -12.47 7.95
N GLN A 90 -2.11 -12.35 8.11
CA GLN A 90 -1.17 -13.44 7.84
C GLN A 90 -1.46 -14.68 8.70
N ALA A 91 -1.75 -14.51 9.98
CA ALA A 91 -2.11 -15.61 10.85
C ALA A 91 -3.42 -16.30 10.42
N LEU A 92 -4.43 -15.52 10.02
CA LEU A 92 -5.70 -16.03 9.53
C LEU A 92 -5.57 -16.80 8.21
N PHE A 93 -4.71 -16.33 7.30
CA PHE A 93 -4.51 -16.93 5.98
C PHE A 93 -3.33 -17.91 5.92
N ALA A 94 -2.57 -18.11 7.02
CA ALA A 94 -1.44 -19.03 7.06
C ALA A 94 -1.82 -20.48 6.65
N TRP A 95 -3.07 -20.88 6.89
CA TRP A 95 -3.60 -22.18 6.46
C TRP A 95 -3.76 -22.31 4.94
N ALA A 96 -3.94 -21.20 4.25
CA ALA A 96 -4.11 -21.15 2.78
C ALA A 96 -2.76 -21.13 2.04
N VAL A 97 -1.67 -20.90 2.76
CA VAL A 97 -0.32 -20.86 2.19
C VAL A 97 0.08 -22.25 1.70
N ARG A 98 0.20 -22.41 0.41
CA ARG A 98 0.64 -23.63 -0.26
C ARG A 98 2.09 -23.48 -0.68
N LEU A 99 3.01 -24.03 0.11
CA LEU A 99 4.46 -23.94 -0.16
C LEU A 99 4.83 -24.45 -1.55
N ASP A 100 4.14 -25.48 -2.05
CA ASP A 100 4.40 -26.01 -3.38
C ASP A 100 3.99 -25.01 -4.47
N PHE A 101 2.88 -24.30 -4.28
CA PHE A 101 2.45 -23.23 -5.18
C PHE A 101 3.44 -22.06 -5.17
N GLN A 102 3.84 -21.63 -3.97
CA GLN A 102 4.83 -20.54 -3.85
C GLN A 102 6.16 -20.90 -4.50
N ARG A 103 6.64 -22.13 -4.34
CA ARG A 103 7.86 -22.60 -5.02
C ARG A 103 7.71 -22.62 -6.54
N ALA A 104 6.54 -23.05 -7.03
CA ALA A 104 6.26 -23.05 -8.46
C ALA A 104 6.25 -21.62 -9.04
N VAL A 105 5.67 -20.66 -8.33
CA VAL A 105 5.70 -19.24 -8.73
C VAL A 105 7.12 -18.68 -8.65
N ALA A 106 7.85 -18.95 -7.56
CA ALA A 106 9.22 -18.47 -7.38
C ALA A 106 10.22 -19.05 -8.41
N ALA A 107 9.91 -20.21 -8.97
CA ALA A 107 10.73 -20.82 -10.04
C ALA A 107 10.50 -20.17 -11.42
N GLN A 108 9.49 -19.32 -11.56
CA GLN A 108 9.20 -18.65 -12.84
C GLN A 108 10.17 -17.49 -13.09
N PRO A 109 10.34 -17.06 -14.35
CA PRO A 109 11.08 -15.86 -14.69
C PRO A 109 10.50 -14.62 -13.97
N LEU A 110 11.35 -13.72 -13.50
CA LEU A 110 10.95 -12.54 -12.73
C LEU A 110 9.90 -11.68 -13.46
N TRP A 111 10.03 -11.48 -14.77
CA TRP A 111 9.06 -10.70 -15.54
C TRP A 111 7.65 -11.30 -15.48
N LEU A 112 7.53 -12.64 -15.46
CA LEU A 112 6.23 -13.32 -15.37
C LEU A 112 5.63 -13.16 -13.95
N GLN A 113 6.46 -13.29 -12.92
CA GLN A 113 6.05 -13.01 -11.54
C GLN A 113 5.52 -11.57 -11.41
N CYS A 114 6.25 -10.58 -11.97
CA CYS A 114 5.82 -9.18 -11.96
C CYS A 114 4.46 -8.97 -12.65
N ILE A 115 4.24 -9.57 -13.82
CA ILE A 115 2.96 -9.48 -14.53
C ILE A 115 1.83 -10.09 -13.69
N GLN A 116 2.04 -11.29 -13.14
CA GLN A 116 1.05 -11.97 -12.30
C GLN A 116 0.69 -11.13 -11.07
N MET A 117 1.70 -10.56 -10.39
CA MET A 117 1.52 -9.67 -9.25
C MET A 117 0.68 -8.44 -9.61
N LEU A 118 1.05 -7.76 -10.69
CA LEU A 118 0.32 -6.58 -11.16
C LEU A 118 -1.15 -6.91 -11.47
N LEU A 119 -1.41 -8.00 -12.17
CA LEU A 119 -2.77 -8.43 -12.51
C LEU A 119 -3.58 -8.80 -11.26
N LEU A 120 -2.98 -9.49 -10.29
CA LEU A 120 -3.67 -9.87 -9.05
C LEU A 120 -3.99 -8.65 -8.19
N ILE A 121 -3.04 -7.71 -8.05
CA ILE A 121 -3.24 -6.47 -7.29
C ILE A 121 -4.33 -5.63 -7.96
N ASP A 122 -4.27 -5.46 -9.28
CA ASP A 122 -5.26 -4.68 -10.03
C ASP A 122 -6.66 -5.30 -9.92
N LEU A 123 -6.77 -6.61 -10.10
CA LEU A 123 -8.03 -7.33 -9.97
C LEU A 123 -8.61 -7.23 -8.56
N ALA A 124 -7.79 -7.40 -7.53
CA ALA A 124 -8.21 -7.27 -6.14
C ALA A 124 -8.68 -5.84 -5.83
N THR A 125 -7.92 -4.86 -6.26
CA THR A 125 -8.25 -3.44 -6.10
C THR A 125 -9.55 -3.09 -6.83
N TYR A 126 -9.75 -3.57 -8.06
CA TYR A 126 -10.98 -3.39 -8.81
C TYR A 126 -12.20 -3.92 -8.04
N TRP A 127 -12.14 -5.15 -7.53
CA TRP A 127 -13.27 -5.75 -6.82
C TRP A 127 -13.58 -5.05 -5.50
N VAL A 128 -12.57 -4.64 -4.76
CA VAL A 128 -12.74 -3.84 -3.54
C VAL A 128 -13.36 -2.48 -3.86
N HIS A 129 -12.85 -1.78 -4.84
CA HIS A 129 -13.39 -0.48 -5.28
C HIS A 129 -14.86 -0.62 -5.71
N ARG A 130 -15.18 -1.65 -6.50
CA ARG A 130 -16.55 -1.97 -6.89
C ARG A 130 -17.45 -2.26 -5.69
N ALA A 131 -16.94 -2.99 -4.69
CA ALA A 131 -17.68 -3.27 -3.46
C ALA A 131 -17.94 -2.00 -2.64
N PHE A 132 -16.98 -1.08 -2.58
CA PHE A 132 -17.19 0.23 -1.94
C PHE A 132 -18.31 1.03 -2.60
N HIS A 133 -18.48 0.94 -3.91
CA HIS A 133 -19.58 1.57 -4.61
C HIS A 133 -20.91 0.82 -4.43
N ALA A 134 -20.89 -0.50 -4.25
CA ALA A 134 -22.10 -1.31 -4.16
C ALA A 134 -22.72 -1.34 -2.76
N TRP A 135 -21.92 -1.22 -1.72
CA TRP A 135 -22.38 -1.38 -0.34
C TRP A 135 -22.52 -0.04 0.38
N PRO A 136 -23.73 0.33 0.85
CA PRO A 136 -23.99 1.65 1.47
C PRO A 136 -23.12 1.95 2.70
N TRP A 137 -22.79 0.94 3.52
CA TRP A 137 -21.90 1.12 4.66
C TRP A 137 -20.46 1.40 4.25
N ALA A 138 -19.97 0.75 3.19
CA ALA A 138 -18.64 0.92 2.65
C ALA A 138 -18.51 2.26 1.92
N TRP A 139 -19.55 2.67 1.19
CA TRP A 139 -19.63 3.97 0.54
C TRP A 139 -19.39 5.15 1.51
N ARG A 140 -19.78 5.05 2.78
CA ARG A 140 -19.55 6.10 3.77
C ARG A 140 -18.06 6.46 3.91
N PHE A 141 -17.16 5.51 3.74
CA PHE A 141 -15.72 5.73 3.77
C PHE A 141 -15.21 6.18 2.41
N HIS A 142 -15.69 5.55 1.35
CA HIS A 142 -15.25 5.79 -0.02
C HIS A 142 -15.76 7.12 -0.60
N ALA A 143 -16.88 7.63 -0.12
CA ALA A 143 -17.41 8.95 -0.48
C ALA A 143 -16.41 10.10 -0.20
N ILE A 144 -15.48 9.92 0.74
CA ILE A 144 -14.39 10.88 0.97
C ILE A 144 -13.46 10.95 -0.24
N HIS A 145 -13.15 9.82 -0.87
CA HIS A 145 -12.38 9.78 -2.11
C HIS A 145 -13.09 10.55 -3.23
N HIS A 146 -14.40 10.39 -3.35
CA HIS A 146 -15.23 11.08 -4.34
C HIS A 146 -15.64 12.51 -3.95
N SER A 147 -15.18 13.04 -2.83
CA SER A 147 -15.57 14.38 -2.34
C SER A 147 -14.77 15.53 -2.95
N SER A 148 -13.76 15.26 -3.77
CA SER A 148 -12.97 16.32 -4.39
C SER A 148 -13.75 16.94 -5.55
N PRO A 149 -13.95 18.27 -5.56
CA PRO A 149 -14.63 18.96 -6.67
C PRO A 149 -13.76 19.10 -7.92
N ALA A 150 -12.46 18.88 -7.78
CA ALA A 150 -11.47 18.97 -8.84
C ALA A 150 -10.51 17.80 -8.77
N MET A 151 -10.18 17.24 -9.92
CA MET A 151 -9.34 16.05 -10.05
C MET A 151 -7.94 16.46 -10.52
N ASP A 152 -6.95 16.20 -9.68
CA ASP A 152 -5.54 16.29 -10.00
C ASP A 152 -4.80 15.13 -9.30
N TRP A 153 -3.49 15.04 -9.50
CA TRP A 153 -2.67 14.00 -8.89
C TRP A 153 -2.78 13.94 -7.35
N LEU A 154 -2.93 15.10 -6.69
CA LEU A 154 -3.02 15.19 -5.24
C LEU A 154 -4.41 14.79 -4.72
N ALA A 155 -5.47 15.00 -5.51
CA ALA A 155 -6.83 14.57 -5.18
C ALA A 155 -6.94 13.05 -4.97
N GLY A 156 -6.11 12.27 -5.65
CA GLY A 156 -6.01 10.82 -5.47
C GLY A 156 -5.65 10.40 -4.03
N SER A 157 -4.99 11.30 -3.28
CA SER A 157 -4.64 11.05 -1.87
C SER A 157 -5.81 11.21 -0.89
N ARG A 158 -6.93 11.79 -1.33
CA ARG A 158 -8.12 11.99 -0.49
C ARG A 158 -8.83 10.65 -0.27
N MET A 159 -8.40 9.94 0.76
CA MET A 159 -8.96 8.63 1.10
C MET A 159 -9.20 8.53 2.60
N HIS A 160 -10.24 7.79 2.99
CA HIS A 160 -10.44 7.44 4.39
C HIS A 160 -9.48 6.31 4.79
N PRO A 161 -8.88 6.32 6.00
CA PRO A 161 -7.98 5.24 6.43
C PRO A 161 -8.57 3.83 6.31
N VAL A 162 -9.85 3.65 6.59
CA VAL A 162 -10.56 2.36 6.43
C VAL A 162 -10.55 1.88 4.98
N ASP A 163 -10.79 2.78 4.02
CA ASP A 163 -10.72 2.48 2.59
C ASP A 163 -9.31 1.99 2.20
N VAL A 164 -8.29 2.74 2.59
CA VAL A 164 -6.90 2.38 2.28
C VAL A 164 -6.50 1.04 2.91
N ILE A 165 -6.90 0.78 4.18
CA ILE A 165 -6.58 -0.48 4.87
C ILE A 165 -7.23 -1.66 4.16
N ILE A 166 -8.53 -1.57 3.82
CA ILE A 166 -9.25 -2.66 3.16
C ILE A 166 -8.66 -2.92 1.78
N THR A 167 -8.41 -1.86 1.00
CA THR A 167 -7.83 -1.97 -0.34
C THR A 167 -6.44 -2.61 -0.29
N ARG A 168 -5.58 -2.17 0.62
CA ARG A 168 -4.25 -2.76 0.79
C ARG A 168 -4.30 -4.20 1.29
N ALA A 169 -5.15 -4.50 2.28
CA ALA A 169 -5.31 -5.87 2.75
C ALA A 169 -5.73 -6.81 1.63
N ALA A 170 -6.69 -6.41 0.80
CA ALA A 170 -7.12 -7.20 -0.34
C ALA A 170 -6.05 -7.35 -1.43
N ALA A 171 -5.22 -6.33 -1.64
CA ALA A 171 -4.15 -6.37 -2.63
C ALA A 171 -2.97 -7.26 -2.19
N PHE A 172 -2.64 -7.28 -0.88
CA PHE A 172 -1.45 -7.98 -0.38
C PHE A 172 -1.71 -9.36 0.22
N VAL A 173 -2.95 -9.70 0.59
CA VAL A 173 -3.29 -11.02 1.14
C VAL A 173 -3.15 -12.16 0.13
N PRO A 174 -3.46 -12.00 -1.18
CA PRO A 174 -3.30 -13.06 -2.18
C PRO A 174 -1.85 -13.32 -2.61
N VAL A 175 -0.90 -12.50 -2.20
CA VAL A 175 0.49 -12.47 -2.64
C VAL A 175 1.44 -12.94 -1.56
#